data_8ec77c397697a8b1c5c0294f7c74cd43
#
_entry.id   8ec77c397697a8b1c5c0294f7c74cd43
#
_cell.length_a   1.000
_cell.length_b   1.000
_cell.length_c   1.000
_cell.angle_alpha   90.00
_cell.angle_beta   90.00
_cell.angle_gamma   90.00
#
_symmetry.space_group_name_H-M   'P 1'
#
loop_
_entity.id
_entity.type
_entity.pdbx_description
1 polymer ?
#
loop_
_entity_poly.entity_id
_entity_poly.type
_entity_poly.pdbx_seq_one_letter_code
_entity_poly.pdbx_strand_id
1 'polypeptide(L)'
;MKYGKLIACLVVVSVLTACSSTPEVREVKKDANVAAKANTELGVEYLREGNYELSKTKLTKALELEPNYAPAHDAIAVLYARVGENKLAEKHYKKALRLNPDSARGHNNYGQFLCFQDRHKEATAQFMKAVDNAFYPTPEVPLTNAGLCAARIPDLVTAEDYYRQALQKNPRFAPALLQMSIIRYQESNYLGARAYLERLQEVASHNPKSLWLAVRTEFALNDHEAWGAYSMILKNNFPDSDETAQLLEWENERRSGY
;
A
#
# COMPACT_ATOMS: atom_id res chain seq x y z
N MET A 1 -31.48 43.05 -80.38
CA MET A 1 -30.38 43.35 -79.42
C MET A 1 -30.98 43.27 -78.04
N LYS A 2 -30.71 42.21 -77.31
CA LYS A 2 -30.85 42.11 -75.82
C LYS A 2 -30.01 40.98 -75.35
N TYR A 3 -28.93 41.31 -74.63
CA TYR A 3 -27.99 40.35 -74.02
C TYR A 3 -28.61 39.83 -72.74
N GLY A 4 -28.81 38.50 -72.64
CA GLY A 4 -29.13 37.80 -71.40
C GLY A 4 -27.82 37.33 -70.71
N LYS A 5 -27.59 37.78 -69.48
CA LYS A 5 -26.43 37.37 -68.68
C LYS A 5 -26.77 36.01 -68.00
N LEU A 6 -25.98 34.96 -68.32
CA LEU A 6 -25.96 33.72 -67.54
C LEU A 6 -25.15 33.96 -66.26
N ILE A 7 -25.81 33.78 -65.13
CA ILE A 7 -25.16 33.70 -63.82
C ILE A 7 -24.87 32.21 -63.55
N ALA A 8 -23.56 31.82 -63.57
CA ALA A 8 -23.15 30.50 -63.15
C ALA A 8 -23.07 30.46 -61.63
N CYS A 9 -23.98 29.74 -60.97
CA CYS A 9 -23.89 29.40 -59.55
C CYS A 9 -22.83 28.29 -59.35
N LEU A 10 -21.67 28.66 -58.80
CA LEU A 10 -20.68 27.73 -58.30
C LEU A 10 -21.15 27.20 -56.93
N VAL A 11 -21.61 25.95 -56.90
CA VAL A 11 -21.91 25.23 -55.68
C VAL A 11 -20.59 24.67 -55.14
N VAL A 12 -20.04 25.31 -54.13
CA VAL A 12 -18.91 24.76 -53.36
C VAL A 12 -19.43 23.67 -52.45
N VAL A 13 -19.21 22.40 -52.82
CA VAL A 13 -19.50 21.25 -51.96
C VAL A 13 -18.32 21.12 -50.98
N SER A 14 -18.54 21.61 -49.75
CA SER A 14 -17.63 21.39 -48.62
C SER A 14 -17.76 19.94 -48.18
N VAL A 15 -16.80 19.07 -48.54
CA VAL A 15 -16.70 17.71 -47.99
C VAL A 15 -16.15 17.81 -46.56
N LEU A 16 -17.03 17.82 -45.59
CA LEU A 16 -16.66 17.59 -44.18
C LEU A 16 -16.31 16.12 -44.01
N THR A 17 -15.02 15.81 -44.07
CA THR A 17 -14.49 14.51 -43.63
C THR A 17 -14.62 14.44 -42.10
N ALA A 18 -15.78 14.02 -41.64
CA ALA A 18 -15.93 13.58 -40.26
C ALA A 18 -15.10 12.30 -40.08
N CYS A 19 -14.02 12.37 -39.31
CA CYS A 19 -13.32 11.19 -38.81
C CYS A 19 -14.25 10.48 -37.83
N SER A 20 -15.23 9.70 -38.34
CA SER A 20 -15.99 8.77 -37.52
C SER A 20 -15.09 7.56 -37.28
N SER A 21 -14.61 7.39 -36.05
CA SER A 21 -14.04 6.12 -35.64
C SER A 21 -15.10 5.03 -35.84
N THR A 22 -14.80 4.08 -36.72
CA THR A 22 -15.73 2.99 -37.07
C THR A 22 -16.12 2.21 -35.81
N PRO A 23 -17.34 1.68 -35.69
CA PRO A 23 -17.82 0.90 -34.55
C PRO A 23 -16.84 -0.25 -34.20
N GLU A 24 -16.28 -0.90 -35.18
CA GLU A 24 -15.34 -2.01 -35.05
C GLU A 24 -14.05 -1.62 -34.31
N VAL A 25 -13.44 -0.47 -34.59
CA VAL A 25 -12.25 0.03 -33.89
C VAL A 25 -12.56 0.36 -32.41
N ARG A 26 -13.77 0.81 -32.13
CA ARG A 26 -14.22 1.15 -30.78
C ARG A 26 -14.47 -0.11 -29.95
N GLU A 27 -14.98 -1.17 -30.56
CA GLU A 27 -15.27 -2.46 -29.93
C GLU A 27 -13.96 -3.21 -29.61
N VAL A 28 -13.04 -3.33 -30.55
CA VAL A 28 -11.70 -3.92 -30.37
C VAL A 28 -10.92 -3.20 -29.25
N LYS A 29 -10.99 -1.87 -29.18
CA LYS A 29 -10.31 -1.10 -28.14
C LYS A 29 -10.96 -1.28 -26.77
N LYS A 30 -12.27 -1.47 -26.70
CA LYS A 30 -12.99 -1.79 -25.48
C LYS A 30 -12.59 -3.17 -24.95
N ASP A 31 -12.50 -4.15 -25.84
CA ASP A 31 -12.09 -5.52 -25.48
C ASP A 31 -10.63 -5.57 -25.01
N ALA A 32 -9.73 -4.84 -25.65
CA ALA A 32 -8.33 -4.72 -25.23
C ALA A 32 -8.20 -4.13 -23.82
N ASN A 33 -8.99 -3.10 -23.50
CA ASN A 33 -8.98 -2.47 -22.17
C ASN A 33 -9.52 -3.43 -21.09
N VAL A 34 -10.59 -4.17 -21.38
CA VAL A 34 -11.14 -5.20 -20.47
C VAL A 34 -10.12 -6.31 -20.23
N ALA A 35 -9.45 -6.77 -21.30
CA ALA A 35 -8.42 -7.80 -21.19
C ALA A 35 -7.17 -7.30 -20.44
N ALA A 36 -6.76 -6.03 -20.65
CA ALA A 36 -5.66 -5.41 -19.89
C ALA A 36 -5.98 -5.33 -18.40
N LYS A 37 -7.21 -4.94 -18.05
CA LYS A 37 -7.68 -4.92 -16.67
C LYS A 37 -7.62 -6.30 -16.03
N ALA A 38 -8.20 -7.32 -16.68
CA ALA A 38 -8.21 -8.70 -16.18
C ALA A 38 -6.79 -9.26 -15.98
N ASN A 39 -5.88 -9.02 -16.95
CA ASN A 39 -4.48 -9.44 -16.79
C ASN A 39 -3.78 -8.68 -15.67
N THR A 40 -4.11 -7.41 -15.41
CA THR A 40 -3.56 -6.66 -14.28
C THR A 40 -4.03 -7.24 -12.94
N GLU A 41 -5.31 -7.54 -12.81
CA GLU A 41 -5.89 -8.15 -11.60
C GLU A 41 -5.26 -9.52 -11.30
N LEU A 42 -5.13 -10.39 -12.32
CA LEU A 42 -4.42 -11.66 -12.18
C LEU A 42 -2.95 -11.48 -11.82
N GLY A 43 -2.28 -10.51 -12.43
CA GLY A 43 -0.89 -10.20 -12.12
C GLY A 43 -0.69 -9.73 -10.67
N VAL A 44 -1.62 -8.94 -10.15
CA VAL A 44 -1.61 -8.51 -8.74
C VAL A 44 -1.86 -9.70 -7.81
N GLU A 45 -2.75 -10.62 -8.17
CA GLU A 45 -3.02 -11.81 -7.35
C GLU A 45 -1.78 -12.71 -7.26
N TYR A 46 -1.16 -13.04 -8.41
CA TYR A 46 0.11 -13.77 -8.40
C TYR A 46 1.23 -13.07 -7.64
N LEU A 47 1.25 -11.72 -7.64
CA LEU A 47 2.19 -10.95 -6.83
C LEU A 47 1.96 -11.15 -5.32
N ARG A 48 0.71 -11.24 -4.88
CA ARG A 48 0.35 -11.52 -3.48
C ARG A 48 0.74 -12.93 -3.06
N GLU A 49 0.61 -13.90 -3.97
CA GLU A 49 1.02 -15.28 -3.76
C GLU A 49 2.55 -15.47 -3.80
N GLY A 50 3.32 -14.41 -4.14
CA GLY A 50 4.77 -14.49 -4.33
C GLY A 50 5.20 -15.15 -5.65
N ASN A 51 4.26 -15.42 -6.55
CA ASN A 51 4.55 -15.99 -7.87
C ASN A 51 4.93 -14.88 -8.85
N TYR A 52 6.18 -14.41 -8.74
CA TYR A 52 6.67 -13.25 -9.49
C TYR A 52 6.75 -13.49 -11.00
N GLU A 53 7.02 -14.70 -11.46
CA GLU A 53 7.09 -15.04 -12.88
C GLU A 53 5.72 -14.97 -13.57
N LEU A 54 4.69 -15.55 -12.96
CA LEU A 54 3.33 -15.46 -13.48
C LEU A 54 2.81 -14.02 -13.38
N SER A 55 3.10 -13.31 -12.28
CA SER A 55 2.78 -11.89 -12.12
C SER A 55 3.36 -11.08 -13.27
N LYS A 56 4.67 -11.23 -13.56
CA LYS A 56 5.35 -10.54 -14.65
C LYS A 56 4.70 -10.83 -16.00
N THR A 57 4.42 -12.10 -16.28
CA THR A 57 3.78 -12.53 -17.53
C THR A 57 2.43 -11.84 -17.73
N LYS A 58 1.58 -11.81 -16.69
CA LYS A 58 0.25 -11.19 -16.77
C LYS A 58 0.33 -9.68 -16.89
N LEU A 59 1.19 -9.03 -16.09
CA LEU A 59 1.36 -7.57 -16.13
C LEU A 59 1.97 -7.10 -17.45
N THR A 60 2.93 -7.84 -18.01
CA THR A 60 3.47 -7.55 -19.34
C THR A 60 2.37 -7.68 -20.39
N LYS A 61 1.55 -8.74 -20.33
CA LYS A 61 0.42 -8.92 -21.24
C LYS A 61 -0.59 -7.77 -21.15
N ALA A 62 -0.86 -7.28 -19.95
CA ALA A 62 -1.71 -6.10 -19.77
C ALA A 62 -1.15 -4.86 -20.49
N LEU A 63 0.16 -4.64 -20.40
CA LEU A 63 0.84 -3.50 -21.04
C LEU A 63 1.04 -3.66 -22.55
N GLU A 64 1.06 -4.88 -23.09
CA GLU A 64 0.99 -5.14 -24.53
C GLU A 64 -0.37 -4.78 -25.10
N LEU A 65 -1.45 -5.11 -24.35
CA LEU A 65 -2.84 -4.81 -24.75
C LEU A 65 -3.16 -3.31 -24.64
N GLU A 66 -2.72 -2.69 -23.55
CA GLU A 66 -2.94 -1.27 -23.26
C GLU A 66 -1.67 -0.62 -22.68
N PRO A 67 -0.78 -0.09 -23.55
CA PRO A 67 0.51 0.46 -23.12
C PRO A 67 0.46 1.68 -22.20
N ASN A 68 -0.70 2.29 -22.05
CA ASN A 68 -0.93 3.44 -21.17
C ASN A 68 -1.90 3.12 -20.01
N TYR A 69 -2.04 1.85 -19.64
CA TYR A 69 -2.89 1.46 -18.52
C TYR A 69 -2.16 1.71 -17.19
N ALA A 70 -2.49 2.83 -16.53
CA ALA A 70 -1.83 3.26 -15.30
C ALA A 70 -1.82 2.19 -14.19
N PRO A 71 -2.91 1.41 -13.93
CA PRO A 71 -2.90 0.37 -12.91
C PRO A 71 -1.91 -0.76 -13.20
N ALA A 72 -1.68 -1.13 -14.48
CA ALA A 72 -0.68 -2.14 -14.82
C ALA A 72 0.75 -1.62 -14.61
N HIS A 73 0.99 -0.34 -14.90
CA HIS A 73 2.28 0.29 -14.59
C HIS A 73 2.54 0.35 -13.08
N ASP A 74 1.53 0.66 -12.25
CA ASP A 74 1.66 0.65 -10.79
C ASP A 74 1.97 -0.77 -10.28
N ALA A 75 1.22 -1.78 -10.74
CA ALA A 75 1.39 -3.16 -10.31
C ALA A 75 2.76 -3.74 -10.71
N ILE A 76 3.21 -3.51 -11.96
CA ILE A 76 4.53 -4.02 -12.39
C ILE A 76 5.68 -3.26 -11.71
N ALA A 77 5.47 -2.01 -11.28
CA ALA A 77 6.43 -1.29 -10.45
C ALA A 77 6.60 -1.96 -9.08
N VAL A 78 5.49 -2.36 -8.44
CA VAL A 78 5.53 -3.14 -7.18
C VAL A 78 6.28 -4.45 -7.38
N LEU A 79 6.00 -5.18 -8.48
CA LEU A 79 6.73 -6.41 -8.80
C LEU A 79 8.24 -6.17 -8.91
N TYR A 80 8.65 -5.19 -9.72
CA TYR A 80 10.08 -4.88 -9.88
C TYR A 80 10.75 -4.45 -8.58
N ALA A 81 10.05 -3.71 -7.72
CA ALA A 81 10.54 -3.37 -6.39
C ALA A 81 10.75 -4.62 -5.51
N ARG A 82 9.84 -5.60 -5.59
CA ARG A 82 9.95 -6.87 -4.83
C ARG A 82 11.12 -7.73 -5.27
N VAL A 83 11.48 -7.71 -6.55
CA VAL A 83 12.61 -8.49 -7.09
C VAL A 83 13.92 -7.69 -7.15
N GLY A 84 13.95 -6.47 -6.56
CA GLY A 84 15.17 -5.66 -6.47
C GLY A 84 15.53 -4.85 -7.73
N GLU A 85 14.68 -4.87 -8.76
CA GLU A 85 14.86 -4.13 -10.00
C GLU A 85 14.44 -2.65 -9.84
N ASN A 86 15.12 -1.94 -8.93
CA ASN A 86 14.71 -0.62 -8.44
C ASN A 86 14.61 0.44 -9.55
N LYS A 87 15.49 0.40 -10.57
CA LYS A 87 15.45 1.35 -11.71
C LYS A 87 14.19 1.16 -12.56
N LEU A 88 13.80 -0.10 -12.79
CA LEU A 88 12.58 -0.42 -13.52
C LEU A 88 11.35 -0.07 -12.70
N ALA A 89 11.35 -0.39 -11.41
CA ALA A 89 10.28 -0.03 -10.49
C ALA A 89 10.00 1.49 -10.54
N GLU A 90 11.02 2.31 -10.33
CA GLU A 90 10.86 3.78 -10.33
C GLU A 90 10.37 4.31 -11.68
N LYS A 91 10.88 3.78 -12.80
CA LYS A 91 10.41 4.13 -14.15
C LYS A 91 8.90 3.90 -14.29
N HIS A 92 8.44 2.74 -13.83
CA HIS A 92 7.03 2.35 -13.93
C HIS A 92 6.14 3.13 -12.95
N TYR A 93 6.55 3.39 -11.71
CA TYR A 93 5.83 4.27 -10.78
C TYR A 93 5.64 5.68 -11.37
N LYS A 94 6.72 6.28 -11.89
CA LYS A 94 6.65 7.59 -12.54
C LYS A 94 5.74 7.59 -13.78
N LYS A 95 5.72 6.50 -14.57
CA LYS A 95 4.80 6.37 -15.71
C LYS A 95 3.35 6.24 -15.24
N ALA A 96 3.07 5.43 -14.22
CA ALA A 96 1.74 5.27 -13.64
C ALA A 96 1.17 6.62 -13.17
N LEU A 97 1.97 7.39 -12.41
CA LEU A 97 1.57 8.68 -11.88
C LEU A 97 1.48 9.79 -12.96
N ARG A 98 2.21 9.70 -14.07
CA ARG A 98 1.98 10.60 -15.22
C ARG A 98 0.67 10.29 -15.94
N LEU A 99 0.26 9.03 -15.98
CA LEU A 99 -0.99 8.60 -16.61
C LEU A 99 -2.21 8.87 -15.72
N ASN A 100 -2.04 8.79 -14.41
CA ASN A 100 -3.07 9.11 -13.42
C ASN A 100 -2.44 9.85 -12.23
N PRO A 101 -2.33 11.19 -12.31
CA PRO A 101 -1.71 12.03 -11.27
C PRO A 101 -2.45 12.01 -9.92
N ASP A 102 -3.73 11.68 -9.93
CA ASP A 102 -4.58 11.68 -8.72
C ASP A 102 -4.71 10.27 -8.10
N SER A 103 -3.91 9.30 -8.54
CA SER A 103 -3.95 7.96 -8.00
C SER A 103 -3.39 7.90 -6.58
N ALA A 104 -4.26 8.00 -5.57
CA ALA A 104 -3.85 7.88 -4.17
C ALA A 104 -3.13 6.56 -3.88
N ARG A 105 -3.60 5.43 -4.44
CA ARG A 105 -2.91 4.14 -4.35
C ARG A 105 -1.53 4.18 -4.99
N GLY A 106 -1.40 4.77 -6.18
CA GLY A 106 -0.12 4.91 -6.87
C GLY A 106 0.87 5.76 -6.07
N HIS A 107 0.41 6.88 -5.49
CA HIS A 107 1.21 7.70 -4.60
C HIS A 107 1.63 6.94 -3.34
N ASN A 108 0.72 6.20 -2.70
CA ASN A 108 1.05 5.38 -1.54
C ASN A 108 2.10 4.30 -1.86
N ASN A 109 1.95 3.58 -2.97
CA ASN A 109 2.89 2.54 -3.40
C ASN A 109 4.27 3.11 -3.74
N TYR A 110 4.31 4.24 -4.47
CA TYR A 110 5.56 4.92 -4.79
C TYR A 110 6.22 5.49 -3.54
N GLY A 111 5.44 6.01 -2.59
CA GLY A 111 5.93 6.45 -1.27
C GLY A 111 6.61 5.31 -0.50
N GLN A 112 6.00 4.14 -0.45
CA GLN A 112 6.61 2.95 0.18
C GLN A 112 7.93 2.58 -0.50
N PHE A 113 7.95 2.52 -1.83
CA PHE A 113 9.18 2.25 -2.59
C PHE A 113 10.29 3.25 -2.26
N LEU A 114 9.98 4.55 -2.27
CA LEU A 114 10.95 5.60 -1.94
C LEU A 114 11.48 5.47 -0.50
N CYS A 115 10.62 5.12 0.44
CA CYS A 115 11.00 4.87 1.82
C CYS A 115 11.99 3.71 1.95
N PHE A 116 11.78 2.61 1.22
CA PHE A 116 12.72 1.48 1.17
C PHE A 116 14.04 1.81 0.47
N GLN A 117 14.09 2.89 -0.32
CA GLN A 117 15.31 3.44 -0.92
C GLN A 117 15.94 4.55 -0.06
N ASP A 118 15.54 4.68 1.21
CA ASP A 118 15.98 5.70 2.18
C ASP A 118 15.75 7.16 1.73
N ARG A 119 14.84 7.35 0.76
CA ARG A 119 14.41 8.66 0.22
C ARG A 119 13.21 9.19 1.02
N HIS A 120 13.39 9.33 2.32
CA HIS A 120 12.31 9.59 3.29
C HIS A 120 11.50 10.86 3.01
N LYS A 121 12.14 11.98 2.63
CA LYS A 121 11.43 13.23 2.31
C LYS A 121 10.52 13.08 1.10
N GLU A 122 11.01 12.40 0.06
CA GLU A 122 10.22 12.16 -1.15
C GLU A 122 9.08 11.16 -0.86
N ALA A 123 9.34 10.14 -0.05
CA ALA A 123 8.33 9.19 0.39
C ALA A 123 7.17 9.91 1.10
N THR A 124 7.49 10.76 2.09
CA THR A 124 6.49 11.55 2.82
C THR A 124 5.66 12.42 1.88
N ALA A 125 6.30 13.11 0.92
CA ALA A 125 5.58 13.91 -0.06
C ALA A 125 4.59 13.08 -0.90
N GLN A 126 4.92 11.83 -1.22
CA GLN A 126 4.01 10.94 -1.94
C GLN A 126 2.87 10.45 -1.03
N PHE A 127 3.16 10.07 0.21
CA PHE A 127 2.11 9.67 1.16
C PHE A 127 1.10 10.81 1.39
N MET A 128 1.55 12.04 1.55
CA MET A 128 0.64 13.18 1.74
C MET A 128 -0.25 13.42 0.52
N LYS A 129 0.26 13.27 -0.71
CA LYS A 129 -0.59 13.31 -1.91
C LYS A 129 -1.69 12.24 -1.91
N ALA A 130 -1.40 11.06 -1.34
CA ALA A 130 -2.42 10.03 -1.18
C ALA A 130 -3.46 10.41 -0.12
N VAL A 131 -3.03 11.02 1.00
CA VAL A 131 -3.90 11.48 2.10
C VAL A 131 -4.81 12.63 1.66
N ASP A 132 -4.29 13.56 0.84
CA ASP A 132 -5.00 14.75 0.37
C ASP A 132 -6.10 14.42 -0.66
N ASN A 133 -6.11 13.20 -1.21
CA ASN A 133 -7.17 12.77 -2.10
C ASN A 133 -8.47 12.48 -1.32
N ALA A 134 -9.43 13.41 -1.40
CA ALA A 134 -10.70 13.33 -0.69
C ALA A 134 -11.55 12.08 -1.02
N PHE A 135 -11.31 11.45 -2.16
CA PHE A 135 -12.02 10.23 -2.60
C PHE A 135 -11.28 8.94 -2.24
N TYR A 136 -10.13 9.03 -1.58
CA TYR A 136 -9.42 7.83 -1.15
C TYR A 136 -10.08 7.24 0.09
N PRO A 137 -10.58 5.98 0.00
CA PRO A 137 -11.42 5.43 1.07
C PRO A 137 -10.66 5.06 2.34
N THR A 138 -9.32 4.98 2.28
CA THR A 138 -8.47 4.48 3.36
C THR A 138 -7.25 5.39 3.62
N PRO A 139 -7.47 6.68 3.97
CA PRO A 139 -6.38 7.63 4.20
C PRO A 139 -5.50 7.25 5.41
N GLU A 140 -5.98 6.41 6.32
CA GLU A 140 -5.20 5.84 7.42
C GLU A 140 -4.03 4.96 6.94
N VAL A 141 -4.12 4.37 5.75
CA VAL A 141 -3.05 3.53 5.20
C VAL A 141 -1.79 4.33 4.87
N PRO A 142 -1.83 5.37 4.00
CA PRO A 142 -0.65 6.19 3.72
C PRO A 142 -0.14 6.95 4.95
N LEU A 143 -1.01 7.35 5.89
CA LEU A 143 -0.58 7.95 7.16
C LEU A 143 0.25 6.94 7.98
N THR A 144 -0.22 5.71 8.11
CA THR A 144 0.54 4.68 8.83
C THR A 144 1.86 4.36 8.12
N ASN A 145 1.89 4.32 6.79
CA ASN A 145 3.12 4.12 6.02
C ASN A 145 4.10 5.29 6.18
N ALA A 146 3.61 6.53 6.28
CA ALA A 146 4.44 7.69 6.60
C ALA A 146 5.07 7.57 8.00
N GLY A 147 4.29 7.12 8.98
CA GLY A 147 4.80 6.83 10.33
C GLY A 147 5.84 5.72 10.36
N LEU A 148 5.60 4.62 9.65
CA LEU A 148 6.58 3.54 9.50
C LEU A 148 7.87 4.03 8.83
N CYS A 149 7.75 4.93 7.88
CA CYS A 149 8.89 5.52 7.20
C CYS A 149 9.70 6.46 8.11
N ALA A 150 9.03 7.28 8.92
CA ALA A 150 9.66 8.12 9.93
C ALA A 150 10.39 7.30 11.00
N ALA A 151 9.81 6.18 11.42
CA ALA A 151 10.42 5.28 12.41
C ALA A 151 11.69 4.56 11.91
N ARG A 152 11.95 4.52 10.60
CA ARG A 152 13.23 3.97 10.04
C ARG A 152 14.43 4.91 10.26
N ILE A 153 14.20 6.20 10.27
CA ILE A 153 15.12 7.19 10.82
C ILE A 153 14.58 7.45 12.23
N PRO A 154 15.37 7.39 13.32
CA PRO A 154 14.85 7.38 14.68
C PRO A 154 14.11 8.68 15.07
N ASP A 155 13.11 9.02 14.28
CA ASP A 155 12.18 10.14 14.47
C ASP A 155 10.82 9.59 14.97
N LEU A 156 10.83 9.10 16.19
CA LEU A 156 9.63 8.53 16.82
C LEU A 156 8.54 9.57 17.07
N VAL A 157 8.89 10.83 17.21
CA VAL A 157 7.91 11.92 17.41
C VAL A 157 7.05 12.11 16.16
N THR A 158 7.70 12.22 15.02
CA THR A 158 7.00 12.31 13.73
C THR A 158 6.24 11.03 13.41
N ALA A 159 6.80 9.84 13.73
CA ALA A 159 6.11 8.57 13.54
C ALA A 159 4.82 8.50 14.35
N GLU A 160 4.88 8.88 15.64
CA GLU A 160 3.71 8.91 16.51
C GLU A 160 2.62 9.86 15.99
N ASP A 161 3.00 11.05 15.53
CA ASP A 161 2.05 12.02 14.99
C ASP A 161 1.28 11.43 13.78
N TYR A 162 1.97 10.78 12.86
CA TYR A 162 1.31 10.11 11.74
C TYR A 162 0.39 8.96 12.18
N TYR A 163 0.77 8.16 13.16
CA TYR A 163 -0.10 7.10 13.66
C TYR A 163 -1.33 7.66 14.38
N ARG A 164 -1.20 8.75 15.10
CA ARG A 164 -2.34 9.47 15.70
C ARG A 164 -3.28 10.00 14.62
N GLN A 165 -2.77 10.62 13.57
CA GLN A 165 -3.58 11.05 12.43
C GLN A 165 -4.28 9.88 11.75
N ALA A 166 -3.61 8.72 11.57
CA ALA A 166 -4.22 7.51 11.06
C ALA A 166 -5.40 7.05 11.93
N LEU A 167 -5.22 7.04 13.26
CA LEU A 167 -6.27 6.66 14.23
C LEU A 167 -7.39 7.71 14.35
N GLN A 168 -7.16 8.97 14.00
CA GLN A 168 -8.22 9.96 13.84
C GLN A 168 -9.09 9.68 12.62
N LYS A 169 -8.49 9.18 11.52
CA LYS A 169 -9.23 8.77 10.32
C LYS A 169 -9.98 7.45 10.54
N ASN A 170 -9.33 6.48 11.18
CA ASN A 170 -9.89 5.18 11.49
C ASN A 170 -9.44 4.71 12.89
N PRO A 171 -10.24 4.92 13.95
CA PRO A 171 -9.89 4.55 15.32
C PRO A 171 -9.68 3.04 15.55
N ARG A 172 -10.12 2.20 14.60
CA ARG A 172 -10.03 0.74 14.62
C ARG A 172 -8.97 0.19 13.67
N PHE A 173 -8.05 1.03 13.18
CA PHE A 173 -7.02 0.60 12.25
C PHE A 173 -5.90 -0.18 12.96
N ALA A 174 -5.98 -1.50 12.90
CA ALA A 174 -5.09 -2.42 13.61
C ALA A 174 -3.58 -2.14 13.40
N PRO A 175 -3.07 -1.83 12.18
CA PRO A 175 -1.66 -1.51 12.02
C PRO A 175 -1.20 -0.29 12.83
N ALA A 176 -1.98 0.78 12.88
CA ALA A 176 -1.63 1.97 13.66
C ALA A 176 -1.73 1.74 15.16
N LEU A 177 -2.72 0.95 15.62
CA LEU A 177 -2.83 0.54 17.03
C LEU A 177 -1.60 -0.24 17.49
N LEU A 178 -1.12 -1.19 16.67
CA LEU A 178 0.10 -1.94 16.98
C LEU A 178 1.32 -1.01 17.06
N GLN A 179 1.48 -0.09 16.12
CA GLN A 179 2.62 0.84 16.15
C GLN A 179 2.58 1.77 17.37
N MET A 180 1.40 2.27 17.75
CA MET A 180 1.23 3.06 18.98
C MET A 180 1.57 2.27 20.24
N SER A 181 1.19 0.98 20.30
CA SER A 181 1.56 0.13 21.44
C SER A 181 3.07 -0.08 21.55
N ILE A 182 3.76 -0.22 20.41
CA ILE A 182 5.23 -0.34 20.35
C ILE A 182 5.88 0.95 20.89
N ILE A 183 5.45 2.13 20.41
CA ILE A 183 5.98 3.41 20.89
C ILE A 183 5.76 3.56 22.40
N ARG A 184 4.55 3.31 22.90
CA ARG A 184 4.27 3.41 24.35
C ARG A 184 5.16 2.47 25.16
N TYR A 185 5.39 1.24 24.68
CA TYR A 185 6.30 0.32 25.34
C TYR A 185 7.73 0.85 25.37
N GLN A 186 8.24 1.37 24.25
CA GLN A 186 9.59 1.95 24.16
C GLN A 186 9.79 3.16 25.08
N GLU A 187 8.73 3.92 25.32
CA GLU A 187 8.70 5.05 26.28
C GLU A 187 8.55 4.59 27.74
N SER A 188 8.54 3.28 28.00
CA SER A 188 8.23 2.70 29.31
C SER A 188 6.83 3.07 29.84
N ASN A 189 5.95 3.56 28.97
CA ASN A 189 4.54 3.79 29.28
C ASN A 189 3.74 2.48 29.07
N TYR A 190 3.94 1.52 29.95
CA TYR A 190 3.38 0.17 29.83
C TYR A 190 1.85 0.15 29.93
N LEU A 191 1.25 1.02 30.75
CA LEU A 191 -0.22 1.18 30.79
C LEU A 191 -0.77 1.69 29.46
N GLY A 192 -0.09 2.64 28.83
CA GLY A 192 -0.42 3.11 27.49
C GLY A 192 -0.27 2.01 26.42
N ALA A 193 0.78 1.19 26.54
CA ALA A 193 0.99 0.06 25.63
C ALA A 193 -0.14 -0.97 25.78
N ARG A 194 -0.52 -1.35 27.02
CA ARG A 194 -1.66 -2.23 27.31
C ARG A 194 -2.94 -1.70 26.66
N ALA A 195 -3.27 -0.42 26.87
CA ALA A 195 -4.50 0.17 26.34
C ALA A 195 -4.58 0.09 24.80
N TYR A 196 -3.46 0.27 24.07
CA TYR A 196 -3.44 0.09 22.62
C TYR A 196 -3.50 -1.38 22.19
N LEU A 197 -2.93 -2.30 22.97
CA LEU A 197 -3.00 -3.75 22.71
C LEU A 197 -4.43 -4.28 22.92
N GLU A 198 -5.13 -3.83 23.95
CA GLU A 198 -6.55 -4.15 24.19
C GLU A 198 -7.43 -3.67 23.02
N ARG A 199 -7.25 -2.41 22.58
CA ARG A 199 -7.94 -1.89 21.39
C ARG A 199 -7.61 -2.67 20.13
N LEU A 200 -6.35 -3.12 19.97
CA LEU A 200 -5.94 -3.99 18.86
C LEU A 200 -6.69 -5.32 18.90
N GLN A 201 -6.81 -5.94 20.07
CA GLN A 201 -7.52 -7.21 20.26
C GLN A 201 -9.00 -7.13 19.91
N GLU A 202 -9.65 -5.98 20.14
CA GLU A 202 -11.04 -5.75 19.75
C GLU A 202 -11.28 -5.73 18.22
N VAL A 203 -10.25 -5.50 17.42
CA VAL A 203 -10.38 -5.26 15.97
C VAL A 203 -9.67 -6.31 15.12
N ALA A 204 -8.72 -7.02 15.68
CA ALA A 204 -7.92 -8.04 15.00
C ALA A 204 -7.45 -9.12 15.98
N SER A 205 -7.29 -10.33 15.48
CA SER A 205 -6.61 -11.38 16.25
C SER A 205 -5.15 -11.01 16.47
N HIS A 206 -4.61 -11.37 17.61
CA HIS A 206 -3.18 -11.24 17.86
C HIS A 206 -2.36 -12.05 16.88
N ASN A 207 -1.25 -11.49 16.45
CA ASN A 207 -0.17 -12.18 15.76
C ASN A 207 1.02 -12.37 16.71
N PRO A 208 2.05 -13.15 16.33
CA PRO A 208 3.21 -13.38 17.21
C PRO A 208 3.82 -12.10 17.78
N LYS A 209 4.01 -11.07 16.94
CA LYS A 209 4.60 -9.78 17.37
C LYS A 209 3.77 -9.06 18.40
N SER A 210 2.45 -9.00 18.23
CA SER A 210 1.57 -8.36 19.21
C SER A 210 1.47 -9.15 20.49
N LEU A 211 1.49 -10.50 20.44
CA LEU A 211 1.53 -11.35 21.63
C LEU A 211 2.83 -11.18 22.42
N TRP A 212 3.96 -11.18 21.72
CA TRP A 212 5.24 -10.96 22.38
C TRP A 212 5.35 -9.58 23.02
N LEU A 213 4.79 -8.56 22.38
CA LEU A 213 4.68 -7.24 22.99
C LEU A 213 3.77 -7.24 24.22
N ALA A 214 2.64 -7.95 24.16
CA ALA A 214 1.72 -8.10 25.29
C ALA A 214 2.42 -8.80 26.47
N VAL A 215 3.08 -9.94 26.24
CA VAL A 215 3.86 -10.65 27.28
C VAL A 215 4.82 -9.70 27.99
N ARG A 216 5.62 -8.95 27.26
CA ARG A 216 6.61 -8.02 27.83
C ARG A 216 5.95 -6.82 28.55
N THR A 217 4.82 -6.35 28.05
CA THR A 217 4.08 -5.24 28.64
C THR A 217 3.50 -5.66 29.99
N GLU A 218 2.82 -6.82 30.04
CA GLU A 218 2.22 -7.33 31.26
C GLU A 218 3.27 -7.72 32.30
N PHE A 219 4.37 -8.28 31.86
CA PHE A 219 5.51 -8.55 32.72
C PHE A 219 6.04 -7.24 33.36
N ALA A 220 6.22 -6.18 32.57
CA ALA A 220 6.70 -4.89 33.08
C ALA A 220 5.69 -4.23 34.06
N LEU A 221 4.40 -4.58 33.95
CA LEU A 221 3.34 -4.17 34.87
C LEU A 221 3.21 -5.08 36.10
N ASN A 222 4.03 -6.14 36.24
CA ASN A 222 3.94 -7.19 37.26
C ASN A 222 2.58 -7.94 37.27
N ASP A 223 1.91 -7.99 36.13
CA ASP A 223 0.66 -8.75 35.97
C ASP A 223 1.00 -10.19 35.53
N HIS A 224 1.27 -11.04 36.55
CA HIS A 224 1.73 -12.42 36.30
C HIS A 224 0.67 -13.30 35.66
N GLU A 225 -0.60 -13.04 35.89
CA GLU A 225 -1.70 -13.78 35.28
C GLU A 225 -1.80 -13.46 33.79
N ALA A 226 -1.83 -12.18 33.42
CA ALA A 226 -1.96 -11.73 32.04
C ALA A 226 -0.74 -12.14 31.20
N TRP A 227 0.50 -11.92 31.66
CA TRP A 227 1.67 -12.33 30.89
C TRP A 227 1.76 -13.86 30.70
N GLY A 228 1.34 -14.64 31.72
CA GLY A 228 1.26 -16.09 31.62
C GLY A 228 0.24 -16.54 30.57
N ALA A 229 -0.94 -15.91 30.55
CA ALA A 229 -1.96 -16.18 29.55
C ALA A 229 -1.48 -15.87 28.12
N TYR A 230 -0.88 -14.68 27.88
CA TYR A 230 -0.35 -14.33 26.57
C TYR A 230 0.82 -15.23 26.13
N SER A 231 1.69 -15.62 27.08
CA SER A 231 2.79 -16.58 26.82
C SER A 231 2.25 -17.95 26.38
N MET A 232 1.17 -18.43 27.00
CA MET A 232 0.54 -19.69 26.63
C MET A 232 -0.07 -19.59 25.23
N ILE A 233 -0.77 -18.50 24.91
CA ILE A 233 -1.37 -18.28 23.59
C ILE A 233 -0.27 -18.25 22.51
N LEU A 234 0.84 -17.55 22.77
CA LEU A 234 1.96 -17.45 21.82
C LEU A 234 2.56 -18.83 21.54
N LYS A 235 2.87 -19.61 22.60
CA LYS A 235 3.44 -20.95 22.46
C LYS A 235 2.51 -21.95 21.80
N ASN A 236 1.22 -21.89 22.07
CA ASN A 236 0.25 -22.86 21.53
C ASN A 236 -0.15 -22.57 20.09
N ASN A 237 -0.35 -21.28 19.75
CA ASN A 237 -0.87 -20.91 18.44
C ASN A 237 0.24 -20.63 17.41
N PHE A 238 1.46 -20.33 17.88
CA PHE A 238 2.58 -19.94 17.02
C PHE A 238 3.89 -20.58 17.47
N PRO A 239 3.95 -21.93 17.65
CA PRO A 239 5.10 -22.64 18.23
C PRO A 239 6.41 -22.39 17.48
N ASP A 240 6.35 -22.22 16.14
CA ASP A 240 7.50 -22.07 15.25
C ASP A 240 7.87 -20.60 14.95
N SER A 241 7.24 -19.63 15.63
CA SER A 241 7.56 -18.22 15.41
C SER A 241 8.84 -17.78 16.11
N ASP A 242 9.52 -16.78 15.53
CA ASP A 242 10.70 -16.16 16.14
C ASP A 242 10.37 -15.58 17.54
N GLU A 243 9.16 -15.07 17.71
CA GLU A 243 8.69 -14.50 18.97
C GLU A 243 8.51 -15.58 20.05
N THR A 244 8.10 -16.79 19.67
CA THR A 244 8.04 -17.92 20.60
C THR A 244 9.44 -18.37 20.99
N ALA A 245 10.39 -18.41 20.05
CA ALA A 245 11.78 -18.71 20.36
C ALA A 245 12.37 -17.67 21.36
N GLN A 246 12.13 -16.39 21.12
CA GLN A 246 12.53 -15.30 22.03
C GLN A 246 11.90 -15.44 23.43
N LEU A 247 10.63 -15.81 23.51
CA LEU A 247 9.94 -16.05 24.77
C LEU A 247 10.59 -17.19 25.56
N LEU A 248 10.89 -18.32 24.91
CA LEU A 248 11.51 -19.49 25.54
C LEU A 248 12.93 -19.18 26.02
N GLU A 249 13.73 -18.47 25.24
CA GLU A 249 15.05 -18.01 25.65
C GLU A 249 14.96 -17.10 26.88
N TRP A 250 14.08 -16.11 26.85
CA TRP A 250 13.85 -15.20 27.95
C TRP A 250 13.36 -15.90 29.25
N GLU A 251 12.48 -16.92 29.15
CA GLU A 251 12.05 -17.76 30.28
C GLU A 251 13.20 -18.59 30.86
N ASN A 252 14.09 -19.13 30.00
CA ASN A 252 15.25 -19.94 30.42
C ASN A 252 16.30 -19.11 31.15
N GLU A 253 16.64 -17.93 30.65
CA GLU A 253 17.58 -17.00 31.30
C GLU A 253 17.12 -16.67 32.72
N ARG A 254 15.83 -16.51 32.95
CA ARG A 254 15.26 -16.22 34.26
C ARG A 254 15.29 -17.42 35.21
N ARG A 255 15.16 -18.64 34.69
CA ARG A 255 15.28 -19.86 35.49
C ARG A 255 16.73 -20.16 35.89
N SER A 256 17.66 -19.78 35.05
CA SER A 256 19.10 -20.02 35.28
C SER A 256 19.80 -18.94 36.12
N GLY A 257 19.16 -17.79 36.31
CA GLY A 257 19.68 -16.66 37.09
C GLY A 257 19.28 -16.68 38.58
N TYR A 258 18.70 -17.79 39.06
CA TYR A 258 18.43 -18.08 40.46
C TYR A 258 19.27 -19.29 40.89
#